data_fc1a18980169147aad7c72353f53f70d
#
_entry.id   fc1a18980169147aad7c72353f53f70d
#
_cell.length_a   1.000
_cell.length_b   1.000
_cell.length_c   1.000
_cell.angle_alpha   90.00
_cell.angle_beta   90.00
_cell.angle_gamma   90.00
#
_symmetry.space_group_name_H-M   'P 1'
#
loop_
_entity.id
_entity.type
_entity.pdbx_description
1 polymer ?
#
loop_
_entity_poly.entity_id
_entity_poly.type
_entity_poly.pdbx_seq_one_letter_code
_entity_poly.pdbx_strand_id
1 'polypeptide(L)'
;MKDALKRLPGKKIGVFCAMTLLLTGCMGKDPVDSLHHSLEKAAESEKPFQEEQKTLEELEAKENQLYDDVMKLNMDDYKKIVALSDEALENVSKREEHLKIENDSIKKSESEFEEAKTSAEHIKDKHIKEKADTAASYMDKRYTSYGSMYEEYKKALQLNKKLYKQLKDKDLTRDDLDQQIDKVNASYEKVLKYSGEFNEQTDKYNKARDDLYDAAGYHVKKS
;
A
#
# COMPACT_ATOMS: atom_id res chain seq x y z
N MET A 1 -13.84 -24.28 13.87
CA MET A 1 -14.29 -23.01 13.26
C MET A 1 -13.38 -21.81 13.62
N LYS A 2 -12.17 -22.03 14.21
CA LYS A 2 -11.32 -20.93 14.72
C LYS A 2 -10.36 -20.32 13.70
N ASP A 3 -10.30 -20.83 12.46
CA ASP A 3 -9.33 -20.38 11.44
C ASP A 3 -10.01 -19.93 10.14
N ALA A 4 -11.27 -19.47 10.20
CA ALA A 4 -12.07 -19.20 9.00
C ALA A 4 -11.62 -17.90 8.28
N LEU A 5 -11.15 -16.87 9.00
CA LEU A 5 -10.48 -15.72 8.42
C LEU A 5 -8.97 -15.87 8.63
N LYS A 6 -8.23 -16.03 7.54
CA LYS A 6 -6.77 -15.94 7.62
C LYS A 6 -6.43 -14.53 8.09
N ARG A 7 -5.94 -14.42 9.31
CA ARG A 7 -5.42 -13.16 9.85
C ARG A 7 -4.39 -12.63 8.87
N LEU A 8 -4.57 -11.39 8.43
CA LEU A 8 -3.50 -10.68 7.75
C LEU A 8 -2.27 -10.78 8.65
N PRO A 9 -1.19 -11.47 8.25
CA PRO A 9 0.01 -11.44 9.05
C PRO A 9 0.44 -9.99 9.11
N GLY A 10 0.64 -9.45 10.32
CA GLY A 10 1.21 -8.12 10.54
C GLY A 10 2.65 -8.02 10.01
N LYS A 11 2.82 -8.28 8.72
CA LYS A 11 4.05 -8.01 8.00
C LYS A 11 4.07 -6.51 7.77
N LYS A 12 4.86 -5.83 8.58
CA LYS A 12 5.22 -4.43 8.38
C LYS A 12 5.58 -4.23 6.92
N ILE A 13 4.76 -3.46 6.21
CA ILE A 13 5.16 -2.87 4.94
C ILE A 13 6.35 -2.00 5.30
N GLY A 14 7.53 -2.36 4.79
CA GLY A 14 8.78 -1.75 5.21
C GLY A 14 8.71 -0.23 5.11
N VAL A 15 8.78 0.43 6.25
CA VAL A 15 8.80 1.89 6.34
C VAL A 15 10.07 2.38 5.69
N PHE A 16 9.92 3.08 4.59
CA PHE A 16 11.01 3.74 3.90
C PHE A 16 11.41 5.01 4.64
N CYS A 17 12.63 5.05 5.16
CA CYS A 17 13.16 6.23 5.82
C CYS A 17 13.52 7.29 4.75
N ALA A 18 12.68 8.31 4.61
CA ALA A 18 12.98 9.46 3.75
C ALA A 18 14.13 10.27 4.38
N MET A 19 15.26 10.30 3.72
CA MET A 19 16.41 11.08 4.12
C MET A 19 16.36 12.43 3.42
N THR A 20 16.01 13.46 4.15
CA THR A 20 16.03 14.85 3.67
C THR A 20 17.48 15.36 3.61
N LEU A 21 18.01 15.55 2.42
CA LEU A 21 19.23 16.31 2.18
C LEU A 21 18.85 17.67 1.60
N LEU A 22 19.04 18.73 2.38
CA LEU A 22 18.99 20.10 1.89
C LEU A 22 20.34 20.43 1.25
N LEU A 23 20.39 20.42 -0.08
CA LEU A 23 21.49 21.00 -0.84
C LEU A 23 20.99 22.19 -1.65
N THR A 24 21.35 23.39 -1.22
CA THR A 24 21.19 24.61 -1.99
C THR A 24 22.34 24.70 -3.00
N GLY A 25 22.07 24.46 -4.27
CA GLY A 25 23.00 24.63 -5.37
C GLY A 25 22.37 25.44 -6.50
N CYS A 26 23.02 26.55 -6.90
CA CYS A 26 22.55 27.50 -7.90
C CYS A 26 22.77 27.05 -9.34
N MET A 27 21.71 27.26 -10.14
CA MET A 27 21.66 27.71 -11.54
C MET A 27 22.52 27.03 -12.61
N GLY A 28 21.82 26.23 -13.32
CA GLY A 28 21.95 25.65 -14.64
C GLY A 28 21.30 24.30 -14.52
N LYS A 29 20.17 24.10 -15.16
CA LYS A 29 19.41 22.81 -14.96
C LYS A 29 20.22 21.66 -15.55
N ASP A 30 21.20 21.17 -14.80
CA ASP A 30 21.84 19.90 -15.11
C ASP A 30 20.74 18.84 -15.09
N PRO A 31 20.58 18.02 -16.13
CA PRO A 31 19.61 16.94 -16.15
C PRO A 31 19.74 15.99 -14.94
N VAL A 32 20.95 15.81 -14.40
CA VAL A 32 21.19 14.96 -13.21
C VAL A 32 20.63 15.62 -11.96
N ASP A 33 20.83 16.93 -11.77
CA ASP A 33 20.24 17.67 -10.66
C ASP A 33 18.72 17.71 -10.76
N SER A 34 18.18 17.85 -11.97
CA SER A 34 16.74 17.83 -12.23
C SER A 34 16.15 16.46 -11.91
N LEU A 35 16.81 15.39 -12.32
CA LEU A 35 16.44 14.01 -11.97
C LEU A 35 16.40 13.82 -10.45
N HIS A 36 17.49 14.19 -9.76
CA HIS A 36 17.56 14.07 -8.31
C HIS A 36 16.40 14.80 -7.63
N HIS A 37 16.14 16.05 -8.02
CA HIS A 37 15.05 16.85 -7.46
C HIS A 37 13.66 16.21 -7.66
N SER A 38 13.40 15.65 -8.84
CA SER A 38 12.13 14.97 -9.13
C SER A 38 11.98 13.65 -8.36
N LEU A 39 13.10 12.91 -8.14
CA LEU A 39 13.08 11.71 -7.29
C LEU A 39 12.77 12.06 -5.83
N GLU A 40 13.32 13.14 -5.30
CA GLU A 40 13.02 13.61 -3.94
C GLU A 40 11.56 14.07 -3.80
N LYS A 41 11.02 14.77 -4.80
CA LYS A 41 9.59 15.13 -4.82
C LYS A 41 8.67 13.91 -4.83
N ALA A 42 8.99 12.91 -5.65
CA ALA A 42 8.24 11.66 -5.69
C ALA A 42 8.24 10.98 -4.32
N ALA A 43 9.42 10.88 -3.67
CA ALA A 43 9.55 10.32 -2.33
C ALA A 43 8.78 11.14 -1.27
N GLU A 44 8.81 12.47 -1.35
CA GLU A 44 8.06 13.34 -0.44
C GLU A 44 6.55 13.17 -0.60
N SER A 45 6.08 12.95 -1.82
CA SER A 45 4.67 12.71 -2.12
C SER A 45 4.14 11.42 -1.49
N GLU A 46 5.01 10.48 -1.08
CA GLU A 46 4.64 9.23 -0.40
C GLU A 46 4.54 9.35 1.13
N LYS A 47 4.79 10.51 1.73
CA LYS A 47 4.63 10.69 3.18
C LYS A 47 3.23 10.32 3.69
N PRO A 48 2.12 10.78 3.05
CA PRO A 48 0.79 10.35 3.48
C PRO A 48 0.58 8.83 3.39
N PHE A 49 1.12 8.17 2.36
CA PHE A 49 1.10 6.71 2.28
C PHE A 49 1.74 6.06 3.51
N GLN A 50 2.90 6.56 3.97
CA GLN A 50 3.58 6.03 5.15
C GLN A 50 2.81 6.28 6.45
N GLU A 51 2.18 7.46 6.57
CA GLU A 51 1.40 7.85 7.75
C GLU A 51 0.13 7.00 7.90
N GLU A 52 -0.53 6.68 6.77
CA GLU A 52 -1.76 5.88 6.77
C GLU A 52 -1.54 4.40 7.12
N GLN A 53 -0.34 3.85 6.92
CA GLN A 53 -0.04 2.43 7.18
C GLN A 53 -0.39 2.03 8.62
N LYS A 54 -0.01 2.86 9.60
CA LYS A 54 -0.27 2.56 11.01
C LYS A 54 -1.77 2.57 11.31
N THR A 55 -2.49 3.55 10.77
CA THR A 55 -3.95 3.67 10.96
C THR A 55 -4.68 2.47 10.34
N LEU A 56 -4.27 2.05 9.15
CA LEU A 56 -4.84 0.88 8.50
C LEU A 56 -4.57 -0.41 9.27
N GLU A 57 -3.35 -0.60 9.80
CA GLU A 57 -3.02 -1.75 10.67
C GLU A 57 -3.90 -1.79 11.94
N GLU A 58 -4.13 -0.63 12.58
CA GLU A 58 -4.99 -0.52 13.75
C GLU A 58 -6.46 -0.86 13.42
N LEU A 59 -6.96 -0.36 12.29
CA LEU A 59 -8.32 -0.65 11.82
C LEU A 59 -8.48 -2.12 11.43
N GLU A 60 -7.49 -2.74 10.81
CA GLU A 60 -7.46 -4.18 10.50
C GLU A 60 -7.48 -5.04 11.77
N ALA A 61 -6.67 -4.68 12.76
CA ALA A 61 -6.67 -5.37 14.04
C ALA A 61 -8.04 -5.27 14.74
N LYS A 62 -8.68 -4.09 14.67
CA LYS A 62 -10.03 -3.88 15.20
C LYS A 62 -11.07 -4.70 14.47
N GLU A 63 -11.01 -4.79 13.13
CA GLU A 63 -11.94 -5.61 12.35
C GLU A 63 -11.80 -7.09 12.69
N ASN A 64 -10.58 -7.60 12.82
CA ASN A 64 -10.33 -8.98 13.24
C ASN A 64 -10.95 -9.27 14.62
N GLN A 65 -10.84 -8.34 15.56
CA GLN A 65 -11.48 -8.45 16.87
C GLN A 65 -13.01 -8.52 16.76
N LEU A 66 -13.62 -7.60 16.00
CA LEU A 66 -15.06 -7.55 15.79
C LEU A 66 -15.59 -8.83 15.15
N TYR A 67 -14.88 -9.35 14.15
CA TYR A 67 -15.20 -10.62 13.52
C TYR A 67 -15.14 -11.77 14.51
N ASP A 68 -14.03 -11.89 15.26
CA ASP A 68 -13.87 -12.95 16.27
C ASP A 68 -14.98 -12.88 17.33
N ASP A 69 -15.41 -11.67 17.71
CA ASP A 69 -16.46 -11.49 18.70
C ASP A 69 -17.85 -11.87 18.15
N VAL A 70 -18.16 -11.52 16.88
CA VAL A 70 -19.39 -11.96 16.23
C VAL A 70 -19.43 -13.48 16.11
N MET A 71 -18.32 -14.11 15.72
CA MET A 71 -18.27 -15.57 15.49
C MET A 71 -18.35 -16.42 16.76
N LYS A 72 -18.27 -15.81 17.94
CA LYS A 72 -18.52 -16.46 19.25
C LYS A 72 -20.00 -16.48 19.65
N LEU A 73 -20.83 -15.65 18.99
CA LEU A 73 -22.23 -15.48 19.32
C LEU A 73 -23.11 -16.52 18.61
N ASN A 74 -24.33 -16.68 19.10
CA ASN A 74 -25.37 -17.49 18.48
C ASN A 74 -26.65 -16.65 18.28
N MET A 75 -27.70 -17.22 17.70
CA MET A 75 -28.92 -16.48 17.38
C MET A 75 -29.67 -15.91 18.60
N ASP A 76 -29.42 -16.42 19.80
CA ASP A 76 -29.98 -15.83 21.05
C ASP A 76 -29.37 -14.45 21.33
N ASP A 77 -28.15 -14.21 20.82
CA ASP A 77 -27.42 -12.95 20.92
C ASP A 77 -27.63 -12.03 19.69
N TYR A 78 -28.67 -12.25 18.87
CA TYR A 78 -28.87 -11.54 17.61
C TYR A 78 -28.69 -10.02 17.67
N LYS A 79 -29.17 -9.36 18.74
CA LYS A 79 -28.98 -7.92 18.92
C LYS A 79 -27.51 -7.51 19.01
N LYS A 80 -26.67 -8.36 19.63
CA LYS A 80 -25.22 -8.12 19.71
C LYS A 80 -24.57 -8.37 18.36
N ILE A 81 -25.01 -9.41 17.61
CA ILE A 81 -24.52 -9.67 16.25
C ILE A 81 -24.76 -8.44 15.37
N VAL A 82 -25.96 -7.87 15.41
CA VAL A 82 -26.29 -6.65 14.65
C VAL A 82 -25.39 -5.47 15.07
N ALA A 83 -25.24 -5.22 16.37
CA ALA A 83 -24.44 -4.10 16.87
C ALA A 83 -22.96 -4.22 16.47
N LEU A 84 -22.34 -5.39 16.63
CA LEU A 84 -20.96 -5.64 16.22
C LEU A 84 -20.77 -5.59 14.70
N SER A 85 -21.76 -6.06 13.95
CA SER A 85 -21.75 -5.96 12.49
C SER A 85 -21.84 -4.51 12.01
N ASP A 86 -22.61 -3.66 12.67
CA ASP A 86 -22.70 -2.23 12.37
C ASP A 86 -21.36 -1.53 12.70
N GLU A 87 -20.73 -1.86 13.82
CA GLU A 87 -19.39 -1.35 14.17
C GLU A 87 -18.33 -1.79 13.14
N ALA A 88 -18.40 -3.04 12.68
CA ALA A 88 -17.51 -3.55 11.64
C ALA A 88 -17.74 -2.84 10.28
N LEU A 89 -18.98 -2.55 9.91
CA LEU A 89 -19.30 -1.78 8.70
C LEU A 89 -18.73 -0.36 8.75
N GLU A 90 -18.78 0.28 9.91
CA GLU A 90 -18.14 1.59 10.12
C GLU A 90 -16.62 1.49 10.00
N ASN A 91 -16.01 0.48 10.61
CA ASN A 91 -14.58 0.21 10.52
C ASN A 91 -14.14 0.01 9.06
N VAL A 92 -14.85 -0.81 8.30
CA VAL A 92 -14.55 -1.03 6.85
C VAL A 92 -14.66 0.28 6.08
N SER A 93 -15.62 1.15 6.41
CA SER A 93 -15.75 2.45 5.74
C SER A 93 -14.58 3.38 6.04
N LYS A 94 -14.09 3.41 7.28
CA LYS A 94 -12.87 4.14 7.65
C LYS A 94 -11.65 3.61 6.87
N ARG A 95 -11.50 2.29 6.77
CA ARG A 95 -10.42 1.68 5.97
C ARG A 95 -10.47 2.11 4.50
N GLU A 96 -11.66 2.22 3.90
CA GLU A 96 -11.78 2.73 2.52
C GLU A 96 -11.29 4.18 2.39
N GLU A 97 -11.59 5.04 3.38
CA GLU A 97 -11.12 6.43 3.39
C GLU A 97 -9.60 6.52 3.47
N HIS A 98 -8.98 5.79 4.41
CA HIS A 98 -7.52 5.75 4.58
C HIS A 98 -6.81 5.12 3.39
N LEU A 99 -7.34 4.03 2.84
CA LEU A 99 -6.82 3.40 1.63
C LEU A 99 -6.87 4.34 0.42
N LYS A 100 -7.89 5.21 0.35
CA LYS A 100 -7.97 6.24 -0.70
C LYS A 100 -6.86 7.29 -0.55
N ILE A 101 -6.58 7.75 0.68
CA ILE A 101 -5.49 8.70 0.95
C ILE A 101 -4.14 8.12 0.53
N GLU A 102 -3.88 6.86 0.88
CA GLU A 102 -2.70 6.14 0.41
C GLU A 102 -2.58 6.14 -1.12
N ASN A 103 -3.66 5.75 -1.80
CA ASN A 103 -3.65 5.66 -3.25
C ASN A 103 -3.44 7.03 -3.92
N ASP A 104 -4.05 8.08 -3.39
CA ASP A 104 -3.88 9.44 -3.91
C ASP A 104 -2.43 9.92 -3.73
N SER A 105 -1.78 9.53 -2.62
CA SER A 105 -0.37 9.78 -2.34
C SER A 105 0.56 9.07 -3.35
N ILE A 106 0.34 7.78 -3.59
CA ILE A 106 1.14 7.00 -4.55
C ILE A 106 0.93 7.50 -5.99
N LYS A 107 -0.28 7.86 -6.38
CA LYS A 107 -0.55 8.46 -7.71
C LYS A 107 0.15 9.80 -7.90
N LYS A 108 0.22 10.61 -6.84
CA LYS A 108 0.98 11.85 -6.88
C LYS A 108 2.47 11.58 -7.03
N SER A 109 3.01 10.61 -6.28
CA SER A 109 4.39 10.17 -6.42
C SER A 109 4.69 9.68 -7.85
N GLU A 110 3.81 8.87 -8.44
CA GLU A 110 3.93 8.40 -9.82
C GLU A 110 4.00 9.57 -10.82
N SER A 111 3.15 10.59 -10.65
CA SER A 111 3.16 11.78 -11.50
C SER A 111 4.47 12.58 -11.38
N GLU A 112 5.01 12.77 -10.18
CA GLU A 112 6.30 13.45 -9.97
C GLU A 112 7.46 12.60 -10.53
N PHE A 113 7.33 11.28 -10.49
CA PHE A 113 8.32 10.37 -11.04
C PHE A 113 8.40 10.40 -12.57
N GLU A 114 7.32 10.70 -13.27
CA GLU A 114 7.35 10.92 -14.73
C GLU A 114 8.26 12.10 -15.10
N GLU A 115 8.31 13.15 -14.29
CA GLU A 115 9.27 14.26 -14.47
C GLU A 115 10.73 13.79 -14.29
N ALA A 116 10.97 12.86 -13.35
CA ALA A 116 12.28 12.24 -13.18
C ALA A 116 12.69 11.45 -14.43
N LYS A 117 11.81 10.66 -15.02
CA LYS A 117 12.07 9.92 -16.29
C LYS A 117 12.41 10.88 -17.43
N THR A 118 11.63 11.96 -17.55
CA THR A 118 11.90 13.01 -18.56
C THR A 118 13.29 13.64 -18.39
N SER A 119 13.69 13.90 -17.14
CA SER A 119 15.02 14.43 -16.86
C SER A 119 16.13 13.43 -17.22
N ALA A 120 15.91 12.14 -16.93
CA ALA A 120 16.84 11.06 -17.25
C ALA A 120 17.11 10.91 -18.77
N GLU A 121 16.13 11.21 -19.64
CA GLU A 121 16.29 11.17 -21.08
C GLU A 121 17.37 12.18 -21.58
N HIS A 122 17.60 13.25 -20.88
CA HIS A 122 18.52 14.32 -21.23
C HIS A 122 19.95 14.11 -20.69
N ILE A 123 20.18 13.06 -19.89
CA ILE A 123 21.49 12.71 -19.35
C ILE A 123 22.39 12.20 -20.45
N LYS A 124 23.54 12.85 -20.65
CA LYS A 124 24.52 12.50 -21.70
C LYS A 124 25.51 11.42 -21.25
N ASP A 125 25.79 11.37 -19.94
CA ASP A 125 26.64 10.33 -19.38
C ASP A 125 25.92 9.00 -19.45
N LYS A 126 26.47 8.06 -20.24
CA LYS A 126 25.86 6.76 -20.47
C LYS A 126 25.74 5.91 -19.21
N HIS A 127 26.73 6.00 -18.33
CA HIS A 127 26.74 5.21 -17.10
C HIS A 127 25.66 5.68 -16.14
N ILE A 128 25.53 7.00 -15.92
CA ILE A 128 24.45 7.58 -15.09
C ILE A 128 23.09 7.27 -15.71
N LYS A 129 22.95 7.41 -17.04
CA LYS A 129 21.70 7.12 -17.73
C LYS A 129 21.26 5.67 -17.55
N GLU A 130 22.14 4.69 -17.72
CA GLU A 130 21.83 3.26 -17.49
C GLU A 130 21.35 2.98 -16.05
N LYS A 131 21.95 3.66 -15.07
CA LYS A 131 21.50 3.56 -13.67
C LYS A 131 20.12 4.18 -13.47
N ALA A 132 19.86 5.34 -14.07
CA ALA A 132 18.55 6.00 -14.03
C ALA A 132 17.46 5.14 -14.68
N ASP A 133 17.73 4.57 -15.87
CA ASP A 133 16.80 3.70 -16.58
C ASP A 133 16.49 2.41 -15.75
N THR A 134 17.50 1.89 -15.06
CA THR A 134 17.33 0.72 -14.16
C THR A 134 16.45 1.05 -12.98
N ALA A 135 16.69 2.17 -12.30
CA ALA A 135 15.87 2.63 -11.17
C ALA A 135 14.42 2.90 -11.63
N ALA A 136 14.24 3.55 -12.79
CA ALA A 136 12.93 3.81 -13.37
C ALA A 136 12.15 2.51 -13.63
N SER A 137 12.79 1.50 -14.19
CA SER A 137 12.15 0.20 -14.43
C SER A 137 11.64 -0.48 -13.16
N TYR A 138 12.35 -0.38 -12.03
CA TYR A 138 11.89 -0.94 -10.77
C TYR A 138 10.76 -0.10 -10.15
N MET A 139 10.83 1.22 -10.26
CA MET A 139 9.78 2.10 -9.76
C MET A 139 8.46 1.91 -10.52
N ASP A 140 8.49 1.78 -11.85
CA ASP A 140 7.30 1.47 -12.65
C ASP A 140 6.65 0.15 -12.24
N LYS A 141 7.45 -0.88 -11.97
CA LYS A 141 6.95 -2.16 -11.44
C LYS A 141 6.35 -2.02 -10.05
N ARG A 142 6.96 -1.19 -9.22
CA ARG A 142 6.48 -0.90 -7.87
C ARG A 142 5.11 -0.22 -7.92
N TYR A 143 4.90 0.80 -8.75
CA TYR A 143 3.60 1.43 -8.95
C TYR A 143 2.56 0.45 -9.52
N THR A 144 2.95 -0.39 -10.47
CA THR A 144 2.06 -1.44 -11.02
C THR A 144 1.61 -2.43 -9.95
N SER A 145 2.53 -2.88 -9.09
CA SER A 145 2.22 -3.81 -8.00
C SER A 145 1.31 -3.15 -6.95
N TYR A 146 1.55 -1.87 -6.64
CA TYR A 146 0.68 -1.10 -5.75
C TYR A 146 -0.73 -0.97 -6.32
N GLY A 147 -0.87 -0.59 -7.59
CA GLY A 147 -2.18 -0.48 -8.25
C GLY A 147 -2.97 -1.79 -8.18
N SER A 148 -2.30 -2.93 -8.40
CA SER A 148 -2.92 -4.26 -8.29
C SER A 148 -3.33 -4.57 -6.84
N MET A 149 -2.50 -4.21 -5.87
CA MET A 149 -2.81 -4.35 -4.44
C MET A 149 -4.03 -3.50 -4.05
N TYR A 150 -4.05 -2.24 -4.46
CA TYR A 150 -5.13 -1.31 -4.18
C TYR A 150 -6.49 -1.81 -4.69
N GLU A 151 -6.56 -2.27 -5.94
CA GLU A 151 -7.81 -2.77 -6.52
C GLU A 151 -8.32 -4.05 -5.83
N GLU A 152 -7.44 -4.99 -5.49
CA GLU A 152 -7.85 -6.19 -4.74
C GLU A 152 -8.22 -5.85 -3.29
N TYR A 153 -7.57 -4.84 -2.68
CA TYR A 153 -7.92 -4.41 -1.33
C TYR A 153 -9.31 -3.73 -1.30
N LYS A 154 -9.60 -2.85 -2.26
CA LYS A 154 -10.97 -2.31 -2.42
C LYS A 154 -12.00 -3.41 -2.54
N LYS A 155 -11.73 -4.42 -3.36
CA LYS A 155 -12.61 -5.57 -3.53
C LYS A 155 -12.78 -6.35 -2.23
N ALA A 156 -11.72 -6.57 -1.46
CA ALA A 156 -11.78 -7.22 -0.15
C ALA A 156 -12.69 -6.43 0.80
N LEU A 157 -12.56 -5.10 0.85
CA LEU A 157 -13.42 -4.23 1.67
C LEU A 157 -14.90 -4.31 1.26
N GLN A 158 -15.21 -4.39 -0.04
CA GLN A 158 -16.59 -4.60 -0.50
C GLN A 158 -17.12 -5.98 -0.10
N LEU A 159 -16.29 -7.01 -0.14
CA LEU A 159 -16.66 -8.36 0.31
C LEU A 159 -16.88 -8.40 1.82
N ASN A 160 -16.08 -7.68 2.61
CA ASN A 160 -16.28 -7.51 4.05
C ASN A 160 -17.60 -6.78 4.36
N LYS A 161 -17.90 -5.69 3.65
CA LYS A 161 -19.20 -5.01 3.78
C LYS A 161 -20.36 -5.95 3.50
N LYS A 162 -20.24 -6.82 2.49
CA LYS A 162 -21.26 -7.81 2.20
C LYS A 162 -21.38 -8.84 3.33
N LEU A 163 -20.25 -9.34 3.86
CA LEU A 163 -20.22 -10.28 4.97
C LEU A 163 -20.97 -9.73 6.19
N TYR A 164 -20.64 -8.50 6.65
CA TYR A 164 -21.28 -7.92 7.82
C TYR A 164 -22.74 -7.56 7.60
N LYS A 165 -23.17 -7.25 6.36
CA LYS A 165 -24.58 -7.10 6.03
C LYS A 165 -25.33 -8.44 6.10
N GLN A 166 -24.72 -9.52 5.62
CA GLN A 166 -25.32 -10.88 5.69
C GLN A 166 -25.44 -11.37 7.13
N LEU A 167 -24.47 -11.09 8.01
CA LEU A 167 -24.54 -11.45 9.44
C LEU A 167 -25.73 -10.81 10.17
N LYS A 168 -26.32 -9.75 9.63
CA LYS A 168 -27.54 -9.11 10.13
C LYS A 168 -28.82 -9.73 9.60
N ASP A 169 -28.73 -10.72 8.71
CA ASP A 169 -29.87 -11.45 8.16
C ASP A 169 -30.15 -12.68 9.05
N LYS A 170 -31.40 -12.79 9.52
CA LYS A 170 -31.82 -13.93 10.34
C LYS A 170 -31.95 -15.24 9.56
N ASP A 171 -32.14 -15.11 8.26
CA ASP A 171 -32.32 -16.25 7.34
C ASP A 171 -30.98 -16.66 6.71
N LEU A 172 -29.85 -16.06 7.13
CA LEU A 172 -28.52 -16.40 6.64
C LEU A 172 -28.22 -17.89 6.90
N THR A 173 -28.00 -18.63 5.82
CA THR A 173 -27.56 -20.01 5.92
C THR A 173 -26.08 -20.11 6.23
N ARG A 174 -25.68 -21.24 6.82
CA ARG A 174 -24.27 -21.51 7.06
C ARG A 174 -23.46 -21.57 5.76
N ASP A 175 -24.03 -22.19 4.73
CA ASP A 175 -23.38 -22.34 3.44
C ASP A 175 -23.14 -20.98 2.76
N ASP A 176 -24.09 -20.03 2.85
CA ASP A 176 -23.92 -18.68 2.33
C ASP A 176 -22.86 -17.90 3.09
N LEU A 177 -22.79 -18.08 4.42
CA LEU A 177 -21.77 -17.46 5.26
C LEU A 177 -20.37 -18.01 4.90
N ASP A 178 -20.22 -19.33 4.85
CA ASP A 178 -18.94 -19.98 4.52
C ASP A 178 -18.46 -19.56 3.11
N GLN A 179 -19.35 -19.52 2.11
CA GLN A 179 -19.02 -19.03 0.77
C GLN A 179 -18.58 -17.55 0.76
N GLN A 180 -19.20 -16.70 1.58
CA GLN A 180 -18.81 -15.29 1.64
C GLN A 180 -17.45 -15.12 2.32
N ILE A 181 -17.17 -15.88 3.38
CA ILE A 181 -15.88 -15.92 4.05
C ILE A 181 -14.77 -16.36 3.07
N ASP A 182 -15.02 -17.41 2.28
CA ASP A 182 -14.07 -17.89 1.28
C ASP A 182 -13.73 -16.81 0.24
N LYS A 183 -14.72 -16.03 -0.21
CA LYS A 183 -14.49 -14.91 -1.13
C LYS A 183 -13.65 -13.81 -0.51
N VAL A 184 -13.89 -13.47 0.76
CA VAL A 184 -13.10 -12.52 1.52
C VAL A 184 -11.65 -13.00 1.61
N ASN A 185 -11.44 -14.25 2.04
CA ASN A 185 -10.11 -14.85 2.19
C ASN A 185 -9.35 -14.87 0.86
N ALA A 186 -9.99 -15.30 -0.23
CA ALA A 186 -9.37 -15.35 -1.55
C ALA A 186 -8.94 -13.94 -2.06
N SER A 187 -9.70 -12.89 -1.70
CA SER A 187 -9.34 -11.52 -2.05
C SER A 187 -8.14 -11.04 -1.22
N TYR A 188 -8.11 -11.31 0.09
CA TYR A 188 -6.96 -10.95 0.93
C TYR A 188 -5.69 -11.74 0.59
N GLU A 189 -5.78 -12.98 0.14
CA GLU A 189 -4.61 -13.72 -0.38
C GLU A 189 -3.95 -12.99 -1.56
N LYS A 190 -4.75 -12.39 -2.43
CA LYS A 190 -4.22 -11.58 -3.54
C LYS A 190 -3.62 -10.25 -3.06
N VAL A 191 -4.26 -9.58 -2.08
CA VAL A 191 -3.68 -8.38 -1.45
C VAL A 191 -2.30 -8.69 -0.90
N LEU A 192 -2.14 -9.80 -0.15
CA LEU A 192 -0.86 -10.23 0.40
C LEU A 192 0.18 -10.54 -0.69
N LYS A 193 -0.24 -11.18 -1.79
CA LYS A 193 0.63 -11.44 -2.93
C LYS A 193 1.17 -10.14 -3.52
N TYR A 194 0.29 -9.19 -3.86
CA TYR A 194 0.70 -7.92 -4.47
C TYR A 194 1.46 -7.02 -3.50
N SER A 195 1.16 -7.07 -2.20
CA SER A 195 1.97 -6.41 -1.15
C SER A 195 3.40 -6.97 -1.12
N GLY A 196 3.55 -8.29 -1.26
CA GLY A 196 4.86 -8.93 -1.37
C GLY A 196 5.64 -8.46 -2.61
N GLU A 197 4.97 -8.38 -3.77
CA GLU A 197 5.55 -7.88 -5.01
C GLU A 197 5.94 -6.40 -4.89
N PHE A 198 5.07 -5.56 -4.29
CA PHE A 198 5.36 -4.15 -4.03
C PHE A 198 6.62 -3.97 -3.16
N ASN A 199 6.73 -4.72 -2.08
CA ASN A 199 7.90 -4.68 -1.20
C ASN A 199 9.18 -5.12 -1.91
N GLU A 200 9.11 -6.19 -2.69
CA GLU A 200 10.26 -6.67 -3.49
C GLU A 200 10.74 -5.61 -4.51
N GLN A 201 9.79 -4.95 -5.20
CA GLN A 201 10.16 -3.91 -6.15
C GLN A 201 10.66 -2.65 -5.44
N THR A 202 10.15 -2.33 -4.26
CA THR A 202 10.65 -1.24 -3.41
C THR A 202 12.11 -1.47 -3.03
N ASP A 203 12.48 -2.68 -2.59
CA ASP A 203 13.85 -3.02 -2.24
C ASP A 203 14.79 -2.90 -3.45
N LYS A 204 14.35 -3.39 -4.61
CA LYS A 204 15.11 -3.30 -5.87
C LYS A 204 15.28 -1.85 -6.33
N TYR A 205 14.23 -1.05 -6.24
CA TYR A 205 14.27 0.37 -6.55
C TYR A 205 15.25 1.11 -5.65
N ASN A 206 15.18 0.88 -4.35
CA ASN A 206 16.06 1.53 -3.39
C ASN A 206 17.53 1.28 -3.69
N LYS A 207 17.88 0.02 -3.95
CA LYS A 207 19.24 -0.35 -4.35
C LYS A 207 19.65 0.31 -5.67
N ALA A 208 18.78 0.31 -6.67
CA ALA A 208 19.07 0.91 -7.97
C ALA A 208 19.20 2.44 -7.88
N ARG A 209 18.40 3.11 -7.02
CA ARG A 209 18.50 4.53 -6.72
C ARG A 209 19.84 4.86 -6.03
N ASP A 210 20.23 4.07 -5.04
CA ASP A 210 21.51 4.27 -4.35
C ASP A 210 22.69 4.11 -5.32
N ASP A 211 22.64 3.09 -6.21
CA ASP A 211 23.63 2.92 -7.27
C ASP A 211 23.66 4.11 -8.26
N LEU A 212 22.49 4.70 -8.56
CA LEU A 212 22.37 5.92 -9.38
C LEU A 212 23.00 7.12 -8.68
N TYR A 213 22.70 7.32 -7.40
CA TYR A 213 23.23 8.43 -6.62
C TYR A 213 24.75 8.34 -6.48
N ASP A 214 25.30 7.16 -6.22
CA ASP A 214 26.73 6.92 -6.19
C ASP A 214 27.39 7.26 -7.55
N ALA A 215 26.80 6.83 -8.67
CA ALA A 215 27.29 7.14 -10.02
C ALA A 215 27.23 8.64 -10.37
N ALA A 216 26.21 9.33 -9.87
CA ALA A 216 26.02 10.78 -10.04
C ALA A 216 26.84 11.63 -9.07
N GLY A 217 27.59 11.03 -8.15
CA GLY A 217 28.42 11.74 -7.17
C GLY A 217 27.65 12.28 -5.96
N TYR A 218 26.40 11.87 -5.76
CA TYR A 218 25.65 12.17 -4.55
C TYR A 218 26.01 11.16 -3.44
N HIS A 219 26.58 11.64 -2.34
CA HIS A 219 26.92 10.78 -1.21
C HIS A 219 25.70 10.54 -0.33
N VAL A 220 25.06 9.38 -0.47
CA VAL A 220 23.99 8.95 0.43
C VAL A 220 24.62 8.42 1.73
N LYS A 221 24.33 9.05 2.87
CA LYS A 221 24.70 8.46 4.16
C LYS A 221 23.90 7.17 4.34
N LYS A 222 24.56 6.03 4.27
CA LYS A 222 23.95 4.74 4.62
C LYS A 222 23.58 4.76 6.11
N SER A 223 22.27 4.71 6.38
CA SER A 223 21.72 4.56 7.74
C SER A 223 21.75 3.10 8.18
#